data_369d064ae88ccea2c35c09b6e20dba2d
#
_entry.id   369d064ae88ccea2c35c09b6e20dba2d
#
_cell.length_a   1.000
_cell.length_b   1.000
_cell.length_c   1.000
_cell.angle_alpha   90.00
_cell.angle_beta   90.00
_cell.angle_gamma   90.00
#
_symmetry.space_group_name_H-M   'P 1'
#
loop_
_entity.id
_entity.type
_entity.pdbx_description
1 polymer ?
#
loop_
_entity_poly.entity_id
_entity_poly.type
_entity_poly.pdbx_seq_one_letter_code
_entity_poly.pdbx_strand_id
1 'polypeptide(L)'
;MRRLLLSTMFVGCGLALGSAAEFQPPVRLQAEGAPVRVDSPGYAAPCWADVDGDGKKDLLVGQFSGGKIRIYKNLGGGKLAAGEWLKTGGAVAEVPGVW
;
A
#
# COMPACT_ATOMS: atom_id res chain seq x y z
N MET A 1 -25.73 -8.59 38.80
CA MET A 1 -25.20 -8.92 38.13
C MET A 1 -24.75 -9.01 37.51
N ARG A 2 -24.82 -9.07 37.59
CA ARG A 2 -24.16 -9.47 36.87
C ARG A 2 -23.53 -9.63 36.04
N ARG A 3 -23.42 -9.77 36.13
CA ARG A 3 -22.63 -10.24 35.33
C ARG A 3 -22.05 -10.56 34.64
N LEU A 4 -21.89 -10.73 34.80
CA LEU A 4 -21.14 -11.35 34.02
C LEU A 4 -20.74 -11.49 33.32
N LEU A 5 -20.93 -11.44 33.66
CA LEU A 5 -20.37 -11.97 32.77
C LEU A 5 -19.90 -11.96 32.08
N LEU A 6 -19.91 -11.89 32.39
CA LEU A 6 -19.23 -12.32 31.52
C LEU A 6 -18.81 -12.41 30.88
N SER A 7 -18.94 -12.28 31.32
CA SER A 7 -18.31 -12.91 30.43
C SER A 7 -17.98 -13.01 29.70
N THR A 8 -18.22 -12.81 30.29
CA THR A 8 -17.64 -13.38 29.34
C THR A 8 -17.15 -13.21 28.57
N MET A 9 -17.24 -13.19 28.99
CA MET A 9 -16.55 -13.56 28.16
C MET A 9 -16.06 -13.47 27.44
N PHE A 10 -15.96 -13.48 27.67
CA PHE A 10 -15.19 -14.05 26.76
C PHE A 10 -14.84 -14.27 26.18
N VAL A 11 -15.22 -14.20 26.72
CA VAL A 11 -14.61 -14.94 25.88
C VAL A 11 -14.15 -14.92 25.24
N GLY A 12 -14.34 -14.97 25.42
CA GLY A 12 -13.70 -15.52 24.58
C GLY A 12 -13.24 -15.42 24.02
N CYS A 13 -13.11 -15.71 24.10
CA CYS A 13 -12.47 -16.16 23.25
C CYS A 13 -12.04 -16.44 22.72
N GLY A 14 -12.17 -16.54 22.90
CA GLY A 14 -11.65 -17.32 22.17
C GLY A 14 -11.53 -17.48 21.59
N LEU A 15 -11.57 -17.60 21.76
CA LEU A 15 -11.25 -17.97 20.87
C LEU A 15 -10.90 -17.96 20.14
N ALA A 16 -10.81 -18.13 20.32
CA ALA A 16 -10.30 -18.24 19.36
C ALA A 16 -9.91 -18.26 18.78
N LEU A 17 -9.90 -18.52 18.83
CA LEU A 17 -9.33 -18.75 18.02
C LEU A 17 -8.99 -18.71 16.99
N GLY A 18 -8.66 -19.15 17.51
CA GLY A 18 -7.96 -19.40 16.30
C GLY A 18 -8.63 -18.73 15.24
N SER A 19 -9.11 -17.96 15.58
CA SER A 19 -9.66 -17.27 14.55
C SER A 19 -8.63 -16.78 13.66
N ALA A 20 -8.63 -17.30 12.56
CA ALA A 20 -7.93 -16.68 11.53
C ALA A 20 -8.24 -15.22 11.51
N ALA A 21 -7.25 -14.46 11.24
CA ALA A 21 -7.45 -13.06 11.03
C ALA A 21 -8.48 -12.88 9.93
N GLU A 22 -9.43 -12.06 10.20
CA GLU A 22 -10.39 -11.66 9.21
C GLU A 22 -9.87 -10.43 8.50
N PHE A 23 -9.82 -10.48 7.20
CA PHE A 23 -9.44 -9.33 6.41
C PHE A 23 -10.69 -8.60 5.95
N GLN A 24 -10.63 -7.29 5.97
CA GLN A 24 -11.69 -6.49 5.40
C GLN A 24 -11.66 -6.62 3.89
N PRO A 25 -12.76 -6.32 3.19
CA PRO A 25 -12.76 -6.36 1.75
C PRO A 25 -11.66 -5.48 1.17
N PRO A 26 -11.05 -5.89 0.07
CA PRO A 26 -9.98 -5.09 -0.53
C PRO A 26 -10.51 -3.75 -1.01
N VAL A 27 -9.68 -2.73 -0.85
CA VAL A 27 -10.00 -1.37 -1.28
C VAL A 27 -8.96 -0.93 -2.29
N ARG A 28 -9.41 -0.39 -3.40
CA ARG A 28 -8.50 0.12 -4.41
C ARG A 28 -7.83 1.39 -3.90
N LEU A 29 -6.51 1.42 -3.93
CA LEU A 29 -5.78 2.61 -3.52
C LEU A 29 -6.01 3.73 -4.52
N GLN A 30 -6.09 4.94 -3.99
CA GLN A 30 -6.26 6.14 -4.79
C GLN A 30 -5.21 7.17 -4.42
N ALA A 31 -4.82 7.97 -5.39
CA ALA A 31 -3.91 9.08 -5.23
C ALA A 31 -4.59 10.30 -5.85
N GLU A 32 -4.92 11.29 -5.03
CA GLU A 32 -5.63 12.49 -5.43
C GLU A 32 -6.89 12.18 -6.25
N GLY A 33 -7.68 11.22 -5.73
CA GLY A 33 -8.97 10.91 -6.33
C GLY A 33 -8.93 10.00 -7.55
N ALA A 34 -7.75 9.56 -7.98
CA ALA A 34 -7.60 8.66 -9.12
C ALA A 34 -7.02 7.33 -8.65
N PRO A 35 -7.44 6.22 -9.24
CA PRO A 35 -6.89 4.92 -8.84
C PRO A 35 -5.40 4.83 -9.13
N VAL A 36 -4.65 4.23 -8.19
CA VAL A 36 -3.26 3.88 -8.43
C VAL A 36 -3.23 2.74 -9.44
N ARG A 37 -2.51 2.93 -10.53
CA ARG A 37 -2.44 1.93 -11.59
C ARG A 37 -1.17 2.10 -12.40
N VAL A 38 -0.81 1.07 -13.11
CA VAL A 38 0.35 1.07 -13.99
C VAL A 38 -0.10 1.00 -15.44
N ASP A 39 0.83 1.30 -16.35
CA ASP A 39 0.55 1.25 -17.78
C ASP A 39 0.39 -0.19 -18.25
N SER A 40 -0.25 -0.35 -19.41
CA SER A 40 -0.38 -1.66 -20.04
C SER A 40 1.01 -2.26 -20.26
N PRO A 41 1.20 -3.55 -20.03
CA PRO A 41 0.19 -4.61 -19.82
C PRO A 41 -0.24 -4.79 -18.35
N GLY A 42 0.22 -3.96 -17.46
CA GLY A 42 -0.17 -4.07 -16.06
C GLY A 42 1.02 -4.40 -15.18
N TYR A 43 1.07 -5.58 -14.63
CA TYR A 43 2.19 -6.13 -13.83
C TYR A 43 2.82 -5.08 -12.90
N ALA A 44 2.11 -4.77 -11.82
CA ALA A 44 2.56 -3.80 -10.84
C ALA A 44 3.39 -4.47 -9.75
N ALA A 45 4.44 -3.80 -9.32
CA ALA A 45 5.29 -4.25 -8.21
C ALA A 45 5.30 -3.18 -7.14
N PRO A 46 4.39 -3.23 -6.16
CA PRO A 46 4.32 -2.19 -5.13
C PRO A 46 5.32 -2.43 -4.01
N CYS A 47 5.76 -1.33 -3.41
CA CYS A 47 6.65 -1.35 -2.26
C CYS A 47 6.41 -0.09 -1.43
N TRP A 48 6.44 -0.21 -0.10
CA TRP A 48 6.37 0.93 0.79
C TRP A 48 7.76 1.25 1.30
N ALA A 49 8.23 2.46 1.07
CA ALA A 49 9.54 2.91 1.55
C ALA A 49 9.54 4.43 1.73
N ASP A 50 10.23 4.90 2.77
CA ASP A 50 10.38 6.33 2.99
C ASP A 50 11.50 6.83 2.07
N VAL A 51 11.15 7.47 0.96
CA VAL A 51 12.13 7.87 -0.04
C VAL A 51 12.67 9.28 0.17
N ASP A 52 12.06 10.08 1.01
CA ASP A 52 12.51 11.45 1.24
C ASP A 52 12.91 11.71 2.69
N GLY A 53 12.86 10.71 3.55
CA GLY A 53 13.34 10.84 4.92
C GLY A 53 12.40 11.57 5.85
N ASP A 54 11.13 11.73 5.49
CA ASP A 54 10.17 12.46 6.33
C ASP A 54 9.52 11.60 7.40
N GLY A 55 9.89 10.33 7.49
CA GLY A 55 9.35 9.40 8.47
C GLY A 55 8.06 8.71 8.03
N LYS A 56 7.50 9.07 6.89
CA LYS A 56 6.33 8.40 6.34
C LYS A 56 6.74 7.55 5.14
N LYS A 57 6.21 6.35 5.07
CA LYS A 57 6.52 5.48 3.94
C LYS A 57 5.67 5.88 2.74
N ASP A 58 6.32 6.07 1.64
CA ASP A 58 5.68 6.39 0.36
C ASP A 58 5.40 5.11 -0.41
N LEU A 59 4.46 5.16 -1.33
CA LEU A 59 4.17 4.01 -2.17
C LEU A 59 4.97 4.11 -3.47
N LEU A 60 5.82 3.13 -3.70
CA LEU A 60 6.54 3.01 -4.96
C LEU A 60 5.91 1.89 -5.75
N VAL A 61 5.64 2.12 -7.01
CA VAL A 61 5.05 1.10 -7.87
C VAL A 61 5.90 0.96 -9.12
N GLY A 62 6.62 -0.17 -9.18
CA GLY A 62 7.33 -0.55 -10.39
C GLY A 62 6.36 -1.09 -11.42
N GLN A 63 6.64 -0.87 -12.69
CA GLN A 63 5.79 -1.38 -13.75
C GLN A 63 6.61 -2.10 -14.80
N PHE A 64 5.98 -3.06 -15.44
CA PHE A 64 6.60 -3.81 -16.52
C PHE A 64 6.95 -2.89 -17.69
N SER A 65 6.03 -2.03 -18.09
CA SER A 65 6.23 -1.17 -19.24
C SER A 65 7.38 -0.19 -19.00
N GLY A 66 8.45 -0.33 -19.73
CA GLY A 66 9.62 0.55 -19.67
C GLY A 66 10.46 0.43 -18.41
N GLY A 67 10.14 -0.50 -17.50
CA GLY A 67 10.88 -0.66 -16.26
C GLY A 67 10.89 0.60 -15.41
N LYS A 68 9.80 1.35 -15.40
CA LYS A 68 9.72 2.63 -14.70
C LYS A 68 9.12 2.43 -13.32
N ILE A 69 9.39 3.39 -12.43
CA ILE A 69 8.88 3.35 -11.06
C ILE A 69 8.13 4.64 -10.80
N ARG A 70 6.91 4.53 -10.31
CA ARG A 70 6.12 5.69 -9.94
C ARG A 70 6.08 5.82 -8.43
N ILE A 71 6.25 7.02 -7.93
CA ILE A 71 6.25 7.31 -6.50
C ILE A 71 4.99 8.08 -6.18
N TYR A 72 4.27 7.62 -5.16
CA TYR A 72 3.10 8.31 -4.61
C TYR A 72 3.46 8.72 -3.19
N LYS A 73 3.65 10.00 -2.99
CA LYS A 73 4.06 10.54 -1.70
C LYS A 73 2.95 10.34 -0.66
N ASN A 74 3.33 9.87 0.52
CA ASN A 74 2.40 9.69 1.62
C ASN A 74 2.20 11.04 2.33
N LEU A 75 0.98 11.56 2.26
CA LEU A 75 0.63 12.83 2.88
C LEU A 75 0.15 12.66 4.32
N GLY A 76 0.06 11.41 4.80
CA GLY A 76 -0.51 11.13 6.10
C GLY A 76 -2.02 10.95 6.02
N GLY A 77 -2.61 10.38 7.07
CA GLY A 77 -4.06 10.19 7.10
C GLY A 77 -4.60 9.27 6.02
N GLY A 78 -3.78 8.39 5.48
CA GLY A 78 -4.20 7.47 4.43
C GLY A 78 -4.28 8.11 3.06
N LYS A 79 -3.67 9.29 2.86
CA LYS A 79 -3.74 10.01 1.59
C LYS A 79 -2.42 9.94 0.86
N LEU A 80 -2.50 9.76 -0.44
CA LEU A 80 -1.34 9.74 -1.32
C LEU A 80 -1.44 10.90 -2.32
N ALA A 81 -0.31 11.55 -2.56
CA ALA A 81 -0.21 12.57 -3.59
C ALA A 81 -0.24 11.92 -4.98
N ALA A 82 -0.44 12.72 -6.00
CA ALA A 82 -0.39 12.24 -7.38
C ALA A 82 0.94 11.57 -7.67
N GLY A 83 0.92 10.55 -8.51
CA GLY A 83 2.12 9.78 -8.82
C GLY A 83 3.09 10.56 -9.69
N GLU A 84 4.38 10.43 -9.37
CA GLU A 84 5.46 11.03 -10.14
C GLU A 84 6.46 9.94 -10.50
N TRP A 85 7.07 10.08 -11.66
CA TRP A 85 8.11 9.13 -12.05
C TRP A 85 9.37 9.33 -11.22
N LEU A 86 9.95 8.24 -10.75
CA LEU A 86 11.28 8.27 -10.15
C LEU A 86 12.27 8.76 -11.19
N LYS A 87 13.14 9.68 -10.79
CA LYS A 87 14.14 10.25 -11.69
C LYS A 87 15.53 10.02 -11.16
N THR A 88 16.45 9.92 -12.06
CA THR A 88 17.88 9.85 -11.74
C THR A 88 18.62 10.66 -12.80
N GLY A 89 19.53 11.52 -12.33
CA GLY A 89 20.28 12.38 -13.25
C GLY A 89 19.40 13.31 -14.08
N GLY A 90 18.23 13.67 -13.56
CA GLY A 90 17.31 14.57 -14.26
C GLY A 90 16.38 13.91 -15.27
N ALA A 91 16.51 12.61 -15.46
CA ALA A 91 15.67 11.86 -16.41
C ALA A 91 14.88 10.78 -15.67
N VAL A 92 13.79 10.33 -16.26
CA VAL A 92 13.01 9.24 -15.69
C VAL A 92 13.87 7.99 -15.62
N ALA A 93 13.92 7.38 -14.44
CA ALA A 93 14.69 6.17 -14.24
C ALA A 93 13.99 4.99 -14.93
N GLU A 94 14.78 4.22 -15.67
CA GLU A 94 14.31 2.99 -16.31
C GLU A 94 15.25 1.87 -15.93
N VAL A 95 14.69 0.80 -15.38
CA VAL A 95 15.48 -0.36 -15.03
C VAL A 95 15.71 -1.18 -16.29
N PRO A 96 16.98 -1.36 -16.73
CA PRO A 96 17.24 -2.12 -17.93
C PRO A 96 16.97 -3.60 -17.70
N GLY A 97 16.55 -4.30 -18.71
CA GLY A 97 16.30 -5.74 -18.62
C GLY A 97 15.26 -6.21 -19.60
N VAL A 98 14.93 -7.47 -19.49
CA VAL A 98 13.81 -8.08 -20.20
C VAL A 98 12.69 -8.21 -19.18
N TRP A 99 11.59 -7.72 -19.54
CA TRP A 99 10.42 -7.66 -18.64
C TRP A 99 9.34 -8.62 -19.08
#